data_21a94fd89c55aac3e746618c3f428709
#
_entry.id   21a94fd89c55aac3e746618c3f428709
#
_cell.length_a   1.000
_cell.length_b   1.000
_cell.length_c   1.000
_cell.angle_alpha   90.00
_cell.angle_beta   90.00
_cell.angle_gamma   90.00
#
_symmetry.space_group_name_H-M   'P 1'
#
loop_
_entity.id
_entity.type
_entity.pdbx_description
1 polymer ?
#
loop_
_entity_poly.entity_id
_entity_poly.type
_entity_poly.pdbx_seq_one_letter_code
_entity_poly.pdbx_strand_id
1 'polypeptide(L)'
;MSAPRARYLKEHAKITRFLQFIVASTIDLDDAVREVVKLRRRSGHILESPRPKELVLGAGATRKLSIFYSLLTEMALCRTVDNFLTYLTELLSLVFSSRPETLRSGDQVRLDFVLAHRTRASPIKAIVDRQVNQLSYQGMEDLAQFLSKRLKFKLFPDDVSLNRAILLVETRNIIVHARGIANDTFLRRVASSPVSPHSRIRLTIRDVESHSEFLAKSVANIEAQAHDQFGVKLPYKVPTPLGCKRPKLETRRLR
;
A
#
# COMPACT_ATOMS: atom_id res chain seq x y z
N MET A 1 13.08 11.05 -10.63
CA MET A 1 12.20 10.07 -9.97
C MET A 1 12.74 8.67 -10.22
N SER A 2 12.91 7.84 -9.18
CA SER A 2 13.43 6.48 -9.28
C SER A 2 12.41 5.51 -9.88
N ALA A 3 12.90 4.39 -10.43
CA ALA A 3 12.01 3.32 -10.88
C ALA A 3 11.16 2.75 -9.71
N PRO A 4 11.70 2.52 -8.50
CA PRO A 4 10.90 2.16 -7.33
C PRO A 4 9.77 3.14 -7.04
N ARG A 5 10.06 4.44 -6.98
CA ARG A 5 9.04 5.46 -6.75
C ARG A 5 7.98 5.50 -7.86
N ALA A 6 8.37 5.34 -9.10
CA ALA A 6 7.42 5.30 -10.22
C ALA A 6 6.45 4.10 -10.11
N ARG A 7 6.96 2.92 -9.73
CA ARG A 7 6.14 1.73 -9.46
C ARG A 7 5.22 1.96 -8.26
N TYR A 8 5.76 2.50 -7.18
CA TYR A 8 4.98 2.86 -5.99
C TYR A 8 3.80 3.77 -6.33
N LEU A 9 4.04 4.89 -7.02
CA LEU A 9 3.00 5.85 -7.39
C LEU A 9 1.94 5.26 -8.32
N LYS A 10 2.34 4.39 -9.24
CA LYS A 10 1.39 3.68 -10.12
C LYS A 10 0.46 2.77 -9.31
N GLU A 11 1.00 2.02 -8.37
CA GLU A 11 0.21 1.13 -7.53
C GLU A 11 -0.64 1.91 -6.51
N HIS A 12 -0.09 2.95 -5.90
CA HIS A 12 -0.81 3.88 -5.03
C HIS A 12 -2.05 4.47 -5.74
N ALA A 13 -1.87 4.96 -6.96
CA ALA A 13 -2.98 5.49 -7.75
C ALA A 13 -4.07 4.44 -8.06
N LYS A 14 -3.69 3.17 -8.26
CA LYS A 14 -4.67 2.09 -8.48
C LYS A 14 -5.48 1.81 -7.21
N ILE A 15 -4.81 1.73 -6.06
CA ILE A 15 -5.48 1.48 -4.78
C ILE A 15 -6.47 2.60 -4.48
N THR A 16 -6.05 3.85 -4.63
CA THR A 16 -6.91 5.03 -4.40
C THR A 16 -8.12 5.02 -5.33
N ARG A 17 -7.90 4.82 -6.64
CA ARG A 17 -9.00 4.76 -7.63
C ARG A 17 -9.94 3.59 -7.38
N PHE A 18 -9.43 2.46 -6.95
CA PHE A 18 -10.26 1.30 -6.60
C PHE A 18 -11.20 1.62 -5.44
N LEU A 19 -10.69 2.22 -4.35
CA LEU A 19 -11.52 2.64 -3.22
C LEU A 19 -12.58 3.65 -3.63
N GLN A 20 -12.19 4.69 -4.37
CA GLN A 20 -13.10 5.70 -4.89
C GLN A 20 -14.17 5.09 -5.80
N PHE A 21 -13.80 4.17 -6.68
CA PHE A 21 -14.73 3.47 -7.57
C PHE A 21 -15.77 2.67 -6.78
N ILE A 22 -15.34 1.87 -5.79
CA ILE A 22 -16.28 1.07 -4.98
C ILE A 22 -17.28 1.97 -4.24
N VAL A 23 -16.80 3.06 -3.62
CA VAL A 23 -17.67 3.98 -2.88
C VAL A 23 -18.65 4.70 -3.82
N ALA A 24 -18.15 5.26 -4.92
CA ALA A 24 -19.00 5.97 -5.88
C ALA A 24 -20.03 5.03 -6.51
N SER A 25 -19.61 3.86 -6.97
CA SER A 25 -20.53 2.90 -7.61
C SER A 25 -21.65 2.43 -6.68
N THR A 26 -21.41 2.31 -5.38
CA THR A 26 -22.46 1.93 -4.43
C THR A 26 -23.46 3.05 -4.20
N ILE A 27 -23.01 4.30 -4.17
CA ILE A 27 -23.88 5.48 -4.04
C ILE A 27 -24.72 5.63 -5.30
N ASP A 28 -24.11 5.60 -6.49
CA ASP A 28 -24.79 5.73 -7.77
C ASP A 28 -25.86 4.64 -7.95
N LEU A 29 -25.56 3.41 -7.51
CA LEU A 29 -26.51 2.30 -7.58
C LEU A 29 -27.70 2.52 -6.65
N ASP A 30 -27.50 2.99 -5.42
CA ASP A 30 -28.60 3.30 -4.49
C ASP A 30 -29.47 4.45 -5.02
N ASP A 31 -28.87 5.47 -5.63
CA ASP A 31 -29.60 6.60 -6.21
C ASP A 31 -30.40 6.16 -7.45
N ALA A 32 -29.84 5.36 -8.33
CA ALA A 32 -30.53 4.81 -9.49
C ALA A 32 -31.77 3.98 -9.06
N VAL A 33 -31.62 3.15 -8.01
CA VAL A 33 -32.72 2.36 -7.46
C VAL A 33 -33.81 3.26 -6.88
N ARG A 34 -33.45 4.29 -6.13
CA ARG A 34 -34.41 5.26 -5.59
C ARG A 34 -35.24 5.92 -6.70
N GLU A 35 -34.58 6.33 -7.80
CA GLU A 35 -35.29 6.93 -8.93
C GLU A 35 -36.22 5.95 -9.63
N VAL A 36 -35.79 4.71 -9.86
CA VAL A 36 -36.69 3.66 -10.43
C VAL A 36 -37.88 3.41 -9.53
N VAL A 37 -37.72 3.37 -8.20
CA VAL A 37 -38.83 3.20 -7.26
C VAL A 37 -39.81 4.39 -7.31
N LYS A 38 -39.28 5.63 -7.38
CA LYS A 38 -40.14 6.83 -7.54
C LYS A 38 -40.94 6.81 -8.83
N LEU A 39 -40.30 6.47 -9.95
CA LEU A 39 -40.96 6.37 -11.25
C LEU A 39 -42.08 5.31 -11.24
N ARG A 40 -41.83 4.14 -10.65
CA ARG A 40 -42.85 3.08 -10.50
C ARG A 40 -44.05 3.53 -9.68
N ARG A 41 -43.83 4.26 -8.57
CA ARG A 41 -44.92 4.81 -7.75
C ARG A 41 -45.77 5.84 -8.51
N ARG A 42 -45.15 6.62 -9.41
CA ARG A 42 -45.84 7.63 -10.23
C ARG A 42 -46.65 7.01 -11.38
N SER A 43 -46.12 5.94 -11.99
CA SER A 43 -46.75 5.31 -13.17
C SER A 43 -47.92 4.35 -12.85
N GLY A 44 -48.16 4.03 -11.60
CA GLY A 44 -49.22 3.09 -11.20
C GLY A 44 -49.05 1.65 -11.70
N HIS A 45 -48.03 1.36 -12.48
CA HIS A 45 -47.77 0.04 -13.04
C HIS A 45 -47.04 -0.85 -12.04
N ILE A 46 -47.71 -1.84 -11.50
CA ILE A 46 -47.12 -2.99 -10.82
C ILE A 46 -46.54 -3.88 -11.93
N LEU A 47 -45.33 -3.60 -12.37
CA LEU A 47 -44.61 -4.55 -13.20
C LEU A 47 -44.18 -5.71 -12.28
N GLU A 48 -44.93 -6.80 -12.35
CA GLU A 48 -44.46 -8.09 -11.84
C GLU A 48 -43.19 -8.46 -12.62
N SER A 49 -42.05 -8.18 -12.03
CA SER A 49 -40.79 -8.62 -12.58
C SER A 49 -40.47 -9.98 -11.95
N PRO A 50 -40.35 -11.02 -12.75
CA PRO A 50 -39.89 -12.32 -12.28
C PRO A 50 -38.36 -12.27 -12.11
N ARG A 51 -37.87 -11.42 -11.22
CA ARG A 51 -36.45 -11.43 -10.90
C ARG A 51 -36.21 -12.38 -9.72
N PRO A 52 -35.29 -13.32 -9.86
CA PRO A 52 -34.83 -14.10 -8.71
C PRO A 52 -34.48 -13.16 -7.57
N LYS A 53 -34.91 -13.48 -6.35
CA LYS A 53 -34.67 -12.67 -5.14
C LYS A 53 -33.18 -12.36 -4.92
N GLU A 54 -32.31 -13.14 -5.52
CA GLU A 54 -30.85 -13.02 -5.50
C GLU A 54 -30.29 -11.88 -6.38
N LEU A 55 -31.01 -11.42 -7.40
CA LEU A 55 -30.59 -10.37 -8.33
C LEU A 55 -31.09 -8.96 -7.97
N VAL A 56 -31.75 -8.78 -6.82
CA VAL A 56 -32.06 -7.45 -6.28
C VAL A 56 -30.78 -6.88 -5.64
N LEU A 57 -29.75 -6.73 -6.46
CA LEU A 57 -28.49 -6.06 -6.05
C LEU A 57 -28.68 -4.56 -5.77
N GLY A 58 -29.80 -3.99 -6.22
CA GLY A 58 -29.97 -2.55 -6.21
C GLY A 58 -30.33 -1.95 -4.85
N ALA A 59 -31.33 -2.47 -4.16
CA ALA A 59 -31.78 -1.83 -2.92
C ALA A 59 -30.80 -2.08 -1.77
N GLY A 60 -30.23 -1.02 -1.24
CA GLY A 60 -29.32 -1.08 -0.09
C GLY A 60 -27.91 -1.52 -0.44
N ALA A 61 -27.38 -1.14 -1.61
CA ALA A 61 -25.99 -1.40 -1.99
C ALA A 61 -25.02 -0.83 -0.96
N THR A 62 -25.26 0.39 -0.48
CA THR A 62 -24.48 1.00 0.60
C THR A 62 -24.58 0.18 1.90
N ARG A 63 -25.77 -0.32 2.25
CA ARG A 63 -25.94 -1.20 3.41
C ARG A 63 -25.22 -2.54 3.23
N LYS A 64 -25.23 -3.13 2.04
CA LYS A 64 -24.50 -4.35 1.74
C LYS A 64 -22.99 -4.12 1.78
N LEU A 65 -22.51 -2.98 1.26
CA LEU A 65 -21.11 -2.60 1.39
C LEU A 65 -20.70 -2.50 2.86
N SER A 66 -21.56 -2.01 3.76
CA SER A 66 -21.25 -1.90 5.18
C SER A 66 -20.91 -3.24 5.84
N ILE A 67 -21.44 -4.35 5.33
CA ILE A 67 -21.12 -5.72 5.81
C ILE A 67 -19.66 -6.06 5.47
N PHE A 68 -19.18 -5.61 4.30
CA PHE A 68 -17.82 -5.87 3.82
C PHE A 68 -16.84 -4.73 4.12
N TYR A 69 -17.32 -3.67 4.79
CA TYR A 69 -16.55 -2.45 5.00
C TYR A 69 -15.23 -2.68 5.73
N SER A 70 -15.27 -3.49 6.80
CA SER A 70 -14.05 -3.85 7.55
C SER A 70 -13.07 -4.62 6.68
N LEU A 71 -13.56 -5.59 5.90
CA LEU A 71 -12.71 -6.36 4.99
C LEU A 71 -12.08 -5.45 3.92
N LEU A 72 -12.86 -4.56 3.32
CA LEU A 72 -12.39 -3.63 2.29
C LEU A 72 -11.30 -2.71 2.84
N THR A 73 -11.50 -2.12 4.01
CA THR A 73 -10.53 -1.21 4.63
C THR A 73 -9.26 -1.94 5.08
N GLU A 74 -9.40 -3.14 5.64
CA GLU A 74 -8.28 -4.01 6.01
C GLU A 74 -7.44 -4.39 4.77
N MET A 75 -8.08 -4.85 3.69
CA MET A 75 -7.39 -5.19 2.43
C MET A 75 -6.68 -3.98 1.82
N ALA A 76 -7.34 -2.83 1.79
CA ALA A 76 -6.78 -1.60 1.23
C ALA A 76 -5.59 -1.10 2.05
N LEU A 77 -5.66 -1.16 3.40
CA LEU A 77 -4.53 -0.81 4.25
C LEU A 77 -3.36 -1.77 4.01
N CYS A 78 -3.60 -3.09 4.04
CA CYS A 78 -2.55 -4.07 3.81
C CYS A 78 -1.85 -3.82 2.47
N ARG A 79 -2.61 -3.62 1.39
CA ARG A 79 -2.05 -3.34 0.06
C ARG A 79 -1.25 -2.04 0.02
N THR A 80 -1.71 -1.00 0.72
CA THR A 80 -1.01 0.28 0.82
C THR A 80 0.33 0.14 1.54
N VAL A 81 0.35 -0.57 2.67
CA VAL A 81 1.58 -0.83 3.44
C VAL A 81 2.54 -1.74 2.68
N ASP A 82 2.04 -2.81 2.04
CA ASP A 82 2.87 -3.71 1.23
C ASP A 82 3.53 -2.98 0.05
N ASN A 83 2.82 -2.06 -0.59
CA ASN A 83 3.38 -1.21 -1.64
C ASN A 83 4.52 -0.33 -1.12
N PHE A 84 4.37 0.23 0.09
CA PHE A 84 5.43 1.02 0.74
C PHE A 84 6.65 0.16 1.11
N LEU A 85 6.45 -1.01 1.69
CA LEU A 85 7.54 -1.93 2.03
C LEU A 85 8.28 -2.43 0.77
N THR A 86 7.55 -2.72 -0.30
CA THR A 86 8.14 -3.06 -1.60
C THR A 86 9.00 -1.92 -2.15
N TYR A 87 8.52 -0.67 -2.06
CA TYR A 87 9.30 0.50 -2.45
C TYR A 87 10.61 0.60 -1.65
N LEU A 88 10.56 0.42 -0.32
CA LEU A 88 11.76 0.47 0.52
C LEU A 88 12.77 -0.63 0.13
N THR A 89 12.29 -1.85 -0.07
CA THR A 89 13.11 -2.98 -0.50
C THR A 89 13.82 -2.70 -1.83
N GLU A 90 13.10 -2.18 -2.81
CA GLU A 90 13.65 -1.82 -4.12
C GLU A 90 14.63 -0.65 -4.06
N LEU A 91 14.34 0.37 -3.23
CA LEU A 91 15.25 1.50 -3.03
C LEU A 91 16.56 1.05 -2.37
N LEU A 92 16.46 0.24 -1.32
CA LEU A 92 17.64 -0.31 -0.63
C LEU A 92 18.50 -1.17 -1.57
N SER A 93 17.87 -1.99 -2.42
CA SER A 93 18.57 -2.75 -3.45
C SER A 93 19.36 -1.84 -4.40
N LEU A 94 18.78 -0.69 -4.80
CA LEU A 94 19.48 0.30 -5.63
C LEU A 94 20.64 0.95 -4.89
N VAL A 95 20.44 1.39 -3.64
CA VAL A 95 21.48 2.02 -2.82
C VAL A 95 22.66 1.07 -2.60
N PHE A 96 22.40 -0.14 -2.16
CA PHE A 96 23.45 -1.13 -1.90
C PHE A 96 24.15 -1.63 -3.18
N SER A 97 23.42 -1.70 -4.30
CA SER A 97 24.04 -2.07 -5.58
C SER A 97 24.93 -0.95 -6.12
N SER A 98 24.57 0.33 -5.88
CA SER A 98 25.38 1.48 -6.31
C SER A 98 26.58 1.74 -5.39
N ARG A 99 26.48 1.36 -4.11
CA ARG A 99 27.51 1.56 -3.07
C ARG A 99 27.68 0.30 -2.20
N PRO A 100 28.24 -0.78 -2.75
CA PRO A 100 28.39 -2.06 -2.02
C PRO A 100 29.25 -1.91 -0.74
N GLU A 101 30.11 -0.90 -0.69
CA GLU A 101 30.93 -0.57 0.49
C GLU A 101 30.08 -0.24 1.72
N THR A 102 28.82 0.17 1.55
CA THR A 102 27.90 0.43 2.66
C THR A 102 27.43 -0.85 3.37
N LEU A 103 27.59 -1.99 2.71
CA LEU A 103 27.30 -3.32 3.26
C LEU A 103 28.43 -3.88 4.12
N ARG A 104 29.55 -3.12 4.32
CA ARG A 104 30.66 -3.59 5.14
C ARG A 104 30.14 -3.96 6.53
N SER A 105 29.90 -5.25 6.70
CA SER A 105 29.69 -5.93 7.96
C SER A 105 30.97 -6.69 8.29
N GLY A 106 31.22 -6.96 9.57
CA GLY A 106 32.26 -7.91 9.96
C GLY A 106 31.98 -9.36 9.55
N ASP A 107 30.92 -9.57 8.75
CA ASP A 107 30.49 -10.90 8.33
C ASP A 107 31.48 -11.48 7.32
N GLN A 108 31.96 -12.67 7.64
CA GLN A 108 32.83 -13.42 6.73
C GLN A 108 31.95 -14.06 5.64
N VAL A 109 32.35 -13.85 4.39
CA VAL A 109 31.75 -14.53 3.25
C VAL A 109 32.58 -15.77 2.96
N ARG A 110 31.94 -16.93 2.90
CA ARG A 110 32.64 -18.18 2.58
C ARG A 110 33.21 -18.14 1.17
N LEU A 111 34.43 -18.63 1.03
CA LEU A 111 35.16 -18.63 -0.25
C LEU A 111 34.42 -19.45 -1.33
N ASP A 112 33.83 -20.58 -0.95
CA ASP A 112 33.02 -21.42 -1.85
C ASP A 112 31.83 -20.64 -2.46
N PHE A 113 31.17 -19.80 -1.66
CA PHE A 113 30.12 -18.91 -2.15
C PHE A 113 30.64 -17.93 -3.21
N VAL A 114 31.83 -17.35 -3.00
CA VAL A 114 32.41 -16.40 -3.97
C VAL A 114 32.81 -17.12 -5.25
N LEU A 115 33.42 -18.33 -5.13
CA LEU A 115 33.89 -19.13 -6.26
C LEU A 115 32.74 -19.73 -7.09
N ALA A 116 31.57 -19.94 -6.48
CA ALA A 116 30.38 -20.43 -7.21
C ALA A 116 29.84 -19.42 -8.23
N HIS A 117 30.30 -18.15 -8.20
CA HIS A 117 29.81 -17.10 -9.07
C HIS A 117 30.81 -16.80 -10.20
N ARG A 118 30.32 -16.81 -11.45
CA ARG A 118 31.17 -16.62 -12.67
C ARG A 118 31.72 -15.19 -12.82
N THR A 119 31.10 -14.19 -12.23
CA THR A 119 31.50 -12.78 -12.33
C THR A 119 31.56 -12.11 -10.97
N ARG A 120 32.44 -11.09 -10.78
CA ARG A 120 32.54 -10.33 -9.53
C ARG A 120 31.25 -9.61 -9.11
N ALA A 121 30.42 -9.24 -10.07
CA ALA A 121 29.14 -8.55 -9.80
C ALA A 121 28.08 -9.50 -9.22
N SER A 122 28.17 -10.80 -9.50
CA SER A 122 27.19 -11.80 -9.08
C SER A 122 27.18 -12.04 -7.57
N PRO A 123 28.32 -12.26 -6.86
CA PRO A 123 28.32 -12.40 -5.42
C PRO A 123 27.91 -11.11 -4.70
N ILE A 124 28.30 -9.94 -5.21
CA ILE A 124 27.86 -8.65 -4.63
C ILE A 124 26.35 -8.56 -4.68
N LYS A 125 25.73 -8.83 -5.83
CA LYS A 125 24.27 -8.83 -5.96
C LYS A 125 23.61 -9.81 -5.00
N ALA A 126 24.13 -11.04 -4.89
CA ALA A 126 23.58 -12.04 -3.97
C ALA A 126 23.68 -11.60 -2.49
N ILE A 127 24.77 -10.93 -2.11
CA ILE A 127 24.93 -10.35 -0.77
C ILE A 127 23.92 -9.20 -0.55
N VAL A 128 23.76 -8.32 -1.54
CA VAL A 128 22.76 -7.25 -1.51
C VAL A 128 21.36 -7.83 -1.32
N ASP A 129 20.97 -8.79 -2.16
CA ASP A 129 19.65 -9.42 -2.11
C ASP A 129 19.40 -10.10 -0.74
N ARG A 130 20.40 -10.79 -0.21
CA ARG A 130 20.33 -11.41 1.12
C ARG A 130 20.14 -10.36 2.21
N GLN A 131 20.92 -9.28 2.19
CA GLN A 131 20.84 -8.21 3.20
C GLN A 131 19.51 -7.48 3.14
N VAL A 132 19.04 -7.16 1.94
CA VAL A 132 17.75 -6.51 1.73
C VAL A 132 16.62 -7.40 2.22
N ASN A 133 16.65 -8.70 1.90
CA ASN A 133 15.67 -9.66 2.40
C ASN A 133 15.68 -9.70 3.93
N GLN A 134 16.87 -9.81 4.55
CA GLN A 134 16.99 -9.82 6.02
C GLN A 134 16.38 -8.57 6.64
N LEU A 135 16.68 -7.37 6.10
CA LEU A 135 16.12 -6.11 6.57
C LEU A 135 14.59 -6.01 6.36
N SER A 136 14.08 -6.62 5.29
CA SER A 136 12.64 -6.61 4.99
C SER A 136 11.82 -7.45 5.98
N TYR A 137 12.44 -8.44 6.64
CA TYR A 137 11.80 -9.24 7.69
C TYR A 137 11.94 -8.64 9.10
N GLN A 138 12.81 -7.65 9.27
CA GLN A 138 12.92 -6.89 10.51
C GLN A 138 11.75 -5.92 10.64
N GLY A 139 11.43 -5.51 11.87
CA GLY A 139 10.43 -4.47 12.10
C GLY A 139 10.86 -3.12 11.52
N MET A 140 9.92 -2.21 11.34
CA MET A 140 10.19 -0.85 10.81
C MET A 140 11.18 -0.09 11.69
N GLU A 141 11.12 -0.28 13.01
CA GLU A 141 12.06 0.32 13.96
C GLU A 141 13.48 -0.16 13.73
N ASP A 142 13.68 -1.48 13.63
CA ASP A 142 15.00 -2.08 13.40
C ASP A 142 15.60 -1.61 12.07
N LEU A 143 14.77 -1.54 11.02
CA LEU A 143 15.17 -1.01 9.73
C LEU A 143 15.62 0.45 9.82
N ALA A 144 14.83 1.31 10.49
CA ALA A 144 15.16 2.71 10.66
C ALA A 144 16.46 2.90 11.47
N GLN A 145 16.66 2.12 12.54
CA GLN A 145 17.90 2.12 13.32
C GLN A 145 19.10 1.65 12.51
N PHE A 146 18.95 0.57 11.74
CA PHE A 146 20.03 0.08 10.87
C PHE A 146 20.48 1.15 9.88
N LEU A 147 19.53 1.77 9.17
CA LEU A 147 19.83 2.82 8.21
C LEU A 147 20.48 4.05 8.84
N SER A 148 19.98 4.47 9.99
CA SER A 148 20.54 5.60 10.74
C SER A 148 21.99 5.33 11.22
N LYS A 149 22.22 4.16 11.80
CA LYS A 149 23.56 3.80 12.37
C LYS A 149 24.59 3.53 11.27
N ARG A 150 24.22 2.76 10.24
CA ARG A 150 25.15 2.30 9.20
C ARG A 150 25.34 3.29 8.06
N LEU A 151 24.26 3.92 7.62
CA LEU A 151 24.26 4.79 6.44
C LEU A 151 24.13 6.27 6.78
N LYS A 152 23.93 6.61 8.06
CA LYS A 152 23.58 7.97 8.48
C LYS A 152 22.33 8.50 7.75
N PHE A 153 21.48 7.58 7.36
CA PHE A 153 20.25 7.84 6.60
C PHE A 153 19.04 7.77 7.51
N LYS A 154 18.39 8.90 7.74
CA LYS A 154 17.17 8.97 8.53
C LYS A 154 15.97 8.65 7.65
N LEU A 155 15.35 7.48 7.87
CA LEU A 155 14.19 7.06 7.09
C LEU A 155 12.97 7.98 7.27
N PHE A 156 12.81 8.55 8.48
CA PHE A 156 11.76 9.52 8.79
C PHE A 156 12.37 10.76 9.45
N PRO A 157 11.76 11.96 9.25
CA PRO A 157 12.32 13.21 9.76
C PRO A 157 12.29 13.30 11.30
N ASP A 158 11.29 12.68 11.91
CA ASP A 158 11.00 12.75 13.34
C ASP A 158 10.41 11.44 13.87
N ASP A 159 10.39 11.31 15.20
CA ASP A 159 9.89 10.12 15.89
C ASP A 159 8.37 9.94 15.72
N VAL A 160 7.61 11.01 15.54
CA VAL A 160 6.16 10.95 15.31
C VAL A 160 5.89 10.24 13.99
N SER A 161 6.59 10.61 12.94
CA SER A 161 6.52 9.99 11.63
C SER A 161 6.98 8.53 11.66
N LEU A 162 8.06 8.24 12.39
CA LEU A 162 8.55 6.87 12.59
C LEU A 162 7.51 6.02 13.33
N ASN A 163 6.99 6.50 14.44
CA ASN A 163 5.98 5.79 15.24
C ASN A 163 4.69 5.54 14.43
N ARG A 164 4.29 6.50 13.59
CA ARG A 164 3.16 6.31 12.68
C ARG A 164 3.44 5.21 11.65
N ALA A 165 4.63 5.13 11.10
CA ALA A 165 5.01 4.07 10.18
C ALA A 165 5.07 2.70 10.88
N ILE A 166 5.61 2.63 12.10
CA ILE A 166 5.59 1.42 12.93
C ILE A 166 4.15 0.97 13.16
N LEU A 167 3.27 1.87 13.60
CA LEU A 167 1.85 1.55 13.81
C LEU A 167 1.23 0.94 12.54
N LEU A 168 1.49 1.50 11.36
CA LEU A 168 0.92 1.01 10.09
C LEU A 168 1.41 -0.39 9.74
N VAL A 169 2.71 -0.64 9.90
CA VAL A 169 3.31 -1.95 9.61
C VAL A 169 2.80 -3.01 10.59
N GLU A 170 2.75 -2.68 11.88
CA GLU A 170 2.24 -3.61 12.89
C GLU A 170 0.72 -3.83 12.75
N THR A 171 -0.05 -2.80 12.37
CA THR A 171 -1.48 -2.95 12.03
C THR A 171 -1.67 -3.93 10.88
N ARG A 172 -0.89 -3.78 9.79
CA ARG A 172 -0.91 -4.72 8.68
C ARG A 172 -0.56 -6.14 9.14
N ASN A 173 0.45 -6.30 9.99
CA ASN A 173 0.89 -7.59 10.50
C ASN A 173 -0.21 -8.30 11.28
N ILE A 174 -0.91 -7.61 12.19
CA ILE A 174 -2.02 -8.25 12.94
C ILE A 174 -3.24 -8.51 12.06
N ILE A 175 -3.52 -7.70 11.03
CA ILE A 175 -4.60 -7.99 10.08
C ILE A 175 -4.29 -9.32 9.38
N VAL A 176 -3.08 -9.49 8.87
CA VAL A 176 -2.68 -10.69 8.10
C VAL A 176 -2.55 -11.93 8.98
N HIS A 177 -1.97 -11.81 10.18
CA HIS A 177 -1.58 -12.95 11.00
C HIS A 177 -2.49 -13.20 12.21
N ALA A 178 -3.24 -12.20 12.66
CA ALA A 178 -4.07 -12.26 13.86
C ALA A 178 -5.51 -11.78 13.64
N ARG A 179 -6.00 -11.77 12.39
CA ARG A 179 -7.37 -11.36 12.02
C ARG A 179 -7.75 -9.96 12.54
N GLY A 180 -6.77 -9.06 12.62
CA GLY A 180 -6.94 -7.69 13.10
C GLY A 180 -7.08 -7.56 14.62
N ILE A 181 -6.75 -8.58 15.40
CA ILE A 181 -6.80 -8.55 16.86
C ILE A 181 -5.44 -8.12 17.41
N ALA A 182 -5.44 -7.06 18.22
CA ALA A 182 -4.23 -6.56 18.89
C ALA A 182 -3.71 -7.59 19.90
N ASN A 183 -2.53 -8.14 19.64
CA ASN A 183 -1.83 -9.07 20.50
C ASN A 183 -0.71 -8.38 21.29
N ASP A 184 -0.10 -9.08 22.25
CA ASP A 184 0.97 -8.54 23.09
C ASP A 184 2.19 -8.06 22.29
N THR A 185 2.49 -8.70 21.18
CA THR A 185 3.60 -8.29 20.30
C THR A 185 3.30 -6.94 19.65
N PHE A 186 2.09 -6.74 19.17
CA PHE A 186 1.63 -5.45 18.63
C PHE A 186 1.71 -4.36 19.71
N LEU A 187 1.18 -4.62 20.90
CA LEU A 187 1.16 -3.66 22.01
C LEU A 187 2.56 -3.26 22.50
N ARG A 188 3.52 -4.20 22.47
CA ARG A 188 4.92 -3.89 22.82
C ARG A 188 5.62 -3.04 21.78
N ARG A 189 5.32 -3.23 20.48
CA ARG A 189 5.97 -2.51 19.39
C ARG A 189 5.37 -1.14 19.11
N VAL A 190 4.09 -0.96 19.46
CA VAL A 190 3.37 0.31 19.23
C VAL A 190 3.29 1.07 20.55
N ALA A 191 4.24 1.99 20.77
CA ALA A 191 4.41 2.72 22.02
C ALA A 191 3.17 3.50 22.50
N SER A 192 2.27 3.89 21.59
CA SER A 192 1.01 4.58 21.90
C SER A 192 -0.12 3.95 21.11
N SER A 193 -0.44 2.69 21.44
CA SER A 193 -1.52 1.99 20.75
C SER A 193 -2.87 2.64 21.07
N PRO A 194 -3.64 3.06 20.05
CA PRO A 194 -5.01 3.52 20.27
C PRO A 194 -5.99 2.38 20.54
N VAL A 195 -5.49 1.15 20.59
CA VAL A 195 -6.31 -0.08 20.62
C VAL A 195 -6.06 -0.82 21.92
N SER A 196 -7.13 -1.20 22.58
CA SER A 196 -7.06 -2.01 23.81
C SER A 196 -6.57 -3.44 23.51
N PRO A 197 -5.93 -4.11 24.50
CA PRO A 197 -5.53 -5.51 24.36
C PRO A 197 -6.68 -6.40 23.91
N HIS A 198 -6.40 -7.36 23.03
CA HIS A 198 -7.35 -8.35 22.50
C HIS A 198 -8.58 -7.76 21.78
N SER A 199 -8.59 -6.45 21.51
CA SER A 199 -9.64 -5.84 20.71
C SER A 199 -9.30 -5.85 19.23
N ARG A 200 -10.34 -5.85 18.37
CA ARG A 200 -10.17 -5.79 16.93
C ARG A 200 -9.96 -4.35 16.47
N ILE A 201 -8.97 -4.14 15.63
CA ILE A 201 -8.76 -2.84 14.96
C ILE A 201 -9.95 -2.56 14.04
N ARG A 202 -10.44 -1.33 14.10
CA ARG A 202 -11.46 -0.81 13.21
C ARG A 202 -10.87 0.32 12.39
N LEU A 203 -11.00 0.21 11.08
CA LEU A 203 -10.50 1.20 10.12
C LEU A 203 -11.66 1.80 9.35
N THR A 204 -11.61 3.10 9.15
CA THR A 204 -12.49 3.80 8.20
C THR A 204 -11.78 4.01 6.87
N ILE A 205 -12.53 4.30 5.81
CA ILE A 205 -11.95 4.67 4.50
C ILE A 205 -11.08 5.93 4.67
N ARG A 206 -11.53 6.89 5.48
CA ARG A 206 -10.76 8.11 5.79
C ARG A 206 -9.43 7.80 6.47
N ASP A 207 -9.37 6.81 7.37
CA ASP A 207 -8.12 6.37 7.98
C ASP A 207 -7.18 5.81 6.92
N VAL A 208 -7.67 4.95 6.03
CA VAL A 208 -6.88 4.38 4.95
C VAL A 208 -6.36 5.46 4.01
N GLU A 209 -7.18 6.44 3.63
CA GLU A 209 -6.77 7.58 2.81
C GLU A 209 -5.68 8.42 3.50
N SER A 210 -5.89 8.78 4.78
CA SER A 210 -4.90 9.53 5.57
C SER A 210 -3.56 8.78 5.71
N HIS A 211 -3.61 7.45 5.88
CA HIS A 211 -2.42 6.62 5.95
C HIS A 211 -1.71 6.50 4.59
N SER A 212 -2.49 6.37 3.52
CA SER A 212 -2.00 6.33 2.15
C SER A 212 -1.28 7.62 1.75
N GLU A 213 -1.85 8.78 2.10
CA GLU A 213 -1.21 10.08 1.87
C GLU A 213 0.08 10.26 2.70
N PHE A 214 0.06 9.84 3.96
CA PHE A 214 1.25 9.88 4.81
C PHE A 214 2.39 9.05 4.19
N LEU A 215 2.12 7.81 3.77
CA LEU A 215 3.13 6.97 3.13
C LEU A 215 3.62 7.54 1.80
N ALA A 216 2.74 8.15 1.00
CA ALA A 216 3.13 8.81 -0.24
C ALA A 216 4.06 10.02 -0.01
N LYS A 217 3.81 10.83 1.01
CA LYS A 217 4.68 11.91 1.45
C LYS A 217 6.03 11.38 1.97
N SER A 218 5.99 10.31 2.77
CA SER A 218 7.22 9.65 3.26
C SER A 218 8.08 9.13 2.11
N VAL A 219 7.50 8.47 1.11
CA VAL A 219 8.20 8.04 -0.11
C VAL A 219 8.86 9.21 -0.83
N ALA A 220 8.19 10.35 -0.95
CA ALA A 220 8.75 11.54 -1.59
C ALA A 220 9.99 12.08 -0.83
N ASN A 221 9.92 12.13 0.50
CA ASN A 221 11.01 12.60 1.35
C ASN A 221 12.19 11.62 1.35
N ILE A 222 11.92 10.33 1.49
CA ILE A 222 12.94 9.26 1.45
C ILE A 222 13.68 9.28 0.12
N GLU A 223 12.95 9.43 -0.99
CA GLU A 223 13.53 9.52 -2.33
C GLU A 223 14.45 10.73 -2.48
N ALA A 224 14.02 11.90 -2.01
CA ALA A 224 14.83 13.13 -2.06
C ALA A 224 16.13 12.96 -1.28
N GLN A 225 16.06 12.47 -0.04
CA GLN A 225 17.23 12.20 0.78
C GLN A 225 18.17 11.15 0.17
N ALA A 226 17.62 10.06 -0.39
CA ALA A 226 18.41 9.03 -1.03
C ALA A 226 19.14 9.54 -2.28
N HIS A 227 18.48 10.42 -3.03
CA HIS A 227 19.12 11.09 -4.18
C HIS A 227 20.28 11.96 -3.73
N ASP A 228 20.08 12.82 -2.73
CA ASP A 228 21.10 13.77 -2.27
C ASP A 228 22.27 13.06 -1.62
N GLN A 229 22.02 12.02 -0.83
CA GLN A 229 23.07 11.34 -0.07
C GLN A 229 23.83 10.28 -0.89
N PHE A 230 23.13 9.53 -1.75
CA PHE A 230 23.72 8.40 -2.47
C PHE A 230 23.94 8.67 -3.96
N GLY A 231 23.48 9.79 -4.48
CA GLY A 231 23.62 10.15 -5.89
C GLY A 231 22.96 9.13 -6.82
N VAL A 232 21.91 8.46 -6.33
CA VAL A 232 21.19 7.44 -7.12
C VAL A 232 20.63 8.12 -8.35
N LYS A 233 21.39 8.09 -9.46
CA LYS A 233 20.92 8.59 -10.75
C LYS A 233 19.74 7.77 -11.19
N LEU A 234 18.67 8.45 -11.49
CA LEU A 234 17.37 7.90 -11.74
C LEU A 234 17.02 8.00 -13.23
N PRO A 235 17.44 7.06 -14.06
CA PRO A 235 16.97 7.04 -15.43
C PRO A 235 15.58 6.40 -15.47
N TYR A 236 14.55 7.16 -15.17
CA TYR A 236 13.20 6.73 -15.49
C TYR A 236 12.45 7.87 -16.15
N LYS A 237 12.30 7.75 -17.48
CA LYS A 237 11.25 8.49 -18.20
C LYS A 237 9.93 7.93 -17.69
N VAL A 238 9.13 8.75 -17.01
CA VAL A 238 7.76 8.41 -16.65
C VAL A 238 7.07 7.99 -17.95
N PRO A 239 6.52 6.77 -18.04
CA PRO A 239 5.61 6.49 -19.15
C PRO A 239 4.47 7.49 -19.00
N THR A 240 4.20 8.26 -20.03
CA THR A 240 3.03 9.12 -20.10
C THR A 240 1.84 8.29 -19.64
N PRO A 241 1.02 8.72 -18.66
CA PRO A 241 -0.13 7.95 -18.25
C PRO A 241 -0.91 7.64 -19.53
N LEU A 242 -1.10 6.35 -19.78
CA LEU A 242 -1.96 5.88 -20.88
C LEU A 242 -3.24 6.68 -20.74
N GLY A 243 -3.43 7.62 -21.68
CA GLY A 243 -4.58 8.50 -21.66
C GLY A 243 -5.81 7.62 -21.54
N CYS A 244 -6.51 7.79 -20.45
CA CYS A 244 -7.81 7.22 -20.26
C CYS A 244 -8.68 7.89 -21.34
N LYS A 245 -8.75 7.29 -22.53
CA LYS A 245 -9.75 7.67 -23.52
C LYS A 245 -11.08 7.44 -22.84
N ARG A 246 -11.71 8.53 -22.39
CA ARG A 246 -13.10 8.47 -21.95
C ARG A 246 -13.87 7.72 -23.03
N PRO A 247 -14.59 6.63 -22.69
CA PRO A 247 -15.48 6.04 -23.67
C PRO A 247 -16.40 7.15 -24.15
N LYS A 248 -16.42 7.39 -25.46
CA LYS A 248 -17.41 8.28 -26.08
C LYS A 248 -18.76 7.62 -25.81
N LEU A 249 -19.52 8.17 -24.89
CA LEU A 249 -20.93 7.89 -24.77
C LEU A 249 -21.59 8.34 -26.08
N GLU A 250 -21.74 7.40 -27.00
CA GLU A 250 -22.61 7.59 -28.15
C GLU A 250 -24.04 7.76 -27.63
N THR A 251 -24.47 9.00 -27.60
CA THR A 251 -25.89 9.33 -27.45
C THR A 251 -26.65 8.76 -28.65
N ARG A 252 -27.05 7.49 -28.56
CA ARG A 252 -28.08 6.98 -29.46
C ARG A 252 -29.36 7.77 -29.19
N ARG A 253 -29.61 8.75 -30.06
CA ARG A 253 -30.94 9.36 -30.18
C ARG A 253 -31.90 8.23 -30.61
N LEU A 254 -32.72 7.79 -29.69
CA LEU A 254 -33.93 7.02 -30.02
C LEU A 254 -34.88 7.96 -30.79
N ARG A 255 -35.09 7.64 -32.05
CA ARG A 255 -36.24 8.14 -32.82
C ARG A 255 -37.46 7.27 -32.51
#